data_fc4699261536c664556b6559c4618b20
#
_entry.id   fc4699261536c664556b6559c4618b20
#
_cell.length_a   1.000
_cell.length_b   1.000
_cell.length_c   1.000
_cell.angle_alpha   90.00
_cell.angle_beta   90.00
_cell.angle_gamma   90.00
#
_symmetry.space_group_name_H-M   'P 1'
#
loop_
_entity.id
_entity.type
_entity.pdbx_description
1 polymer ?
#
loop_
_entity_poly.entity_id
_entity_poly.type
_entity_poly.pdbx_seq_one_letter_code
_entity_poly.pdbx_strand_id
1 'polypeptide(L)'
;VSESTSAYLREYCEAVCDPNYTGNTGKSARPAGYLIGGKTGTAQTLPRGNGEYVVSFIGFAPADDPQIAIYVVIDRPNMPDQTGGTRQAAIIAKNVLTEVLPYMGIFMTEELSEKELKELEEKKLDDTRKYGTPVVKEPSTDPADYGDMGTTPAWKSFEKDPETGYYIDPNTNELLDPETGNPVGTNYDPIPSE
;
A
#
# COMPACT_ATOMS: atom_id res chain seq x y z
N VAL A 1 6.30 9.01 21.59
CA VAL A 1 5.79 10.27 21.04
C VAL A 1 4.34 10.39 21.47
N SER A 2 3.88 11.58 21.90
CA SER A 2 2.46 11.78 22.24
C SER A 2 1.60 11.79 20.97
N GLU A 3 0.31 11.51 21.12
CA GLU A 3 -0.65 11.54 20.02
C GLU A 3 -0.69 12.92 19.33
N SER A 4 -0.68 14.00 20.13
CA SER A 4 -0.64 15.36 19.61
C SER A 4 0.64 15.65 18.81
N THR A 5 1.81 15.22 19.29
CA THR A 5 3.07 15.36 18.54
C THR A 5 3.03 14.57 17.23
N SER A 6 2.46 13.37 17.26
CA SER A 6 2.29 12.54 16.06
C SER A 6 1.39 13.23 15.04
N ALA A 7 0.28 13.85 15.48
CA ALA A 7 -0.61 14.60 14.61
C ALA A 7 0.09 15.78 13.93
N TYR A 8 0.82 16.60 14.70
CA TYR A 8 1.61 17.69 14.11
C TYR A 8 2.66 17.22 13.11
N LEU A 9 3.35 16.11 13.39
CA LEU A 9 4.33 15.57 12.45
C LEU A 9 3.67 15.10 11.15
N ARG A 10 2.47 14.53 11.21
CA ARG A 10 1.72 14.17 9.99
C ARG A 10 1.40 15.39 9.14
N GLU A 11 0.91 16.48 9.73
CA GLU A 11 0.64 17.75 9.04
C GLU A 11 1.88 18.30 8.33
N TYR A 12 3.04 18.31 9.02
CA TYR A 12 4.30 18.75 8.40
C TYR A 12 4.75 17.84 7.26
N CYS A 13 4.60 16.53 7.43
CA CYS A 13 4.94 15.57 6.37
C CYS A 13 4.01 15.69 5.16
N GLU A 14 2.72 15.99 5.39
CA GLU A 14 1.75 16.28 4.33
C GLU A 14 2.13 17.54 3.57
N ALA A 15 2.44 18.64 4.26
CA ALA A 15 2.89 19.89 3.65
C ALA A 15 4.14 19.72 2.75
N VAL A 16 5.04 18.78 3.08
CA VAL A 16 6.19 18.44 2.23
C VAL A 16 5.76 17.83 0.90
N CYS A 17 4.62 17.15 0.85
CA CYS A 17 4.09 16.47 -0.33
C CYS A 17 3.02 17.30 -1.06
N ASP A 18 2.45 18.34 -0.43
CA ASP A 18 1.41 19.18 -1.02
C ASP A 18 2.00 20.10 -2.10
N PRO A 19 1.47 20.06 -3.34
CA PRO A 19 1.92 20.90 -4.44
C PRO A 19 1.69 22.40 -4.21
N ASN A 20 0.78 22.78 -3.32
CA ASN A 20 0.44 24.17 -3.03
C ASN A 20 1.40 24.84 -2.04
N TYR A 21 2.23 24.07 -1.33
CA TYR A 21 3.24 24.65 -0.43
C TYR A 21 4.54 25.00 -1.15
N THR A 22 5.17 26.09 -0.74
CA THR A 22 6.47 26.50 -1.26
C THR A 22 7.58 25.65 -0.60
N GLY A 23 8.54 25.16 -1.41
CA GLY A 23 9.65 24.33 -0.90
C GLY A 23 9.30 22.85 -0.67
N ASN A 24 8.20 22.39 -1.19
CA ASN A 24 7.71 21.02 -1.14
C ASN A 24 8.61 20.03 -1.91
N THR A 25 9.59 19.45 -1.26
CA THR A 25 10.55 18.51 -1.87
C THR A 25 9.91 17.16 -2.20
N GLY A 26 8.80 16.80 -1.56
CA GLY A 26 8.10 15.53 -1.70
C GLY A 26 6.94 15.53 -2.69
N LYS A 27 6.60 16.66 -3.32
CA LYS A 27 5.42 16.78 -4.22
C LYS A 27 5.37 15.76 -5.35
N SER A 28 6.53 15.28 -5.81
CA SER A 28 6.61 14.27 -6.87
C SER A 28 6.18 12.87 -6.41
N ALA A 29 5.98 12.65 -5.10
CA ALA A 29 5.53 11.38 -4.55
C ALA A 29 4.00 11.28 -4.46
N ARG A 30 3.26 12.40 -4.61
CA ARG A 30 1.81 12.42 -4.45
C ARG A 30 1.11 11.78 -5.65
N PRO A 31 0.32 10.71 -5.45
CA PRO A 31 -0.61 10.21 -6.46
C PRO A 31 -1.75 11.20 -6.67
N ALA A 32 -2.32 11.21 -7.86
CA ALA A 32 -3.48 12.02 -8.17
C ALA A 32 -4.68 11.65 -7.28
N GLY A 33 -5.35 12.64 -6.72
CA GLY A 33 -6.53 12.46 -5.88
C GLY A 33 -6.28 11.96 -4.45
N TYR A 34 -5.01 11.85 -4.00
CA TYR A 34 -4.67 11.41 -2.65
C TYR A 34 -3.83 12.44 -1.90
N LEU A 35 -4.12 12.60 -0.61
CA LEU A 35 -3.20 13.26 0.32
C LEU A 35 -2.25 12.23 0.91
N ILE A 36 -0.96 12.54 0.87
CA ILE A 36 0.08 11.70 1.45
C ILE A 36 1.02 12.54 2.32
N GLY A 37 1.61 11.95 3.31
CA GLY A 37 2.70 12.55 4.07
C GLY A 37 4.03 11.88 3.73
N GLY A 38 5.13 12.65 3.78
CA GLY A 38 6.43 12.06 3.53
C GLY A 38 7.60 13.01 3.63
N LYS A 39 8.81 12.45 3.45
CA LYS A 39 10.07 13.21 3.49
C LYS A 39 11.11 12.61 2.57
N THR A 40 11.76 13.46 1.81
CA THR A 40 12.93 13.10 1.00
C THR A 40 14.19 13.02 1.86
N GLY A 41 15.11 12.14 1.50
CA GLY A 41 16.42 11.99 2.13
C GLY A 41 17.54 12.03 1.10
N THR A 42 18.66 12.68 1.46
CA THR A 42 19.89 12.72 0.67
C THR A 42 21.05 12.55 1.63
N ALA A 43 21.78 11.45 1.52
CA ALA A 43 22.93 11.16 2.34
C ALA A 43 24.16 10.89 1.48
N GLN A 44 25.22 11.65 1.69
CA GLN A 44 26.50 11.39 1.03
C GLN A 44 27.14 10.11 1.57
N THR A 45 27.65 9.26 0.68
CA THR A 45 28.38 8.04 1.06
C THR A 45 29.77 8.39 1.61
N LEU A 46 30.42 7.39 2.23
CA LEU A 46 31.79 7.53 2.71
C LEU A 46 32.80 7.04 1.66
N PRO A 47 33.99 7.69 1.57
CA PRO A 47 34.41 8.90 2.27
C PRO A 47 33.65 10.13 1.74
N ARG A 48 33.35 11.07 2.61
CA ARG A 48 32.66 12.32 2.20
C ARG A 48 33.49 13.08 1.15
N GLY A 49 32.82 13.71 0.22
CA GLY A 49 33.46 14.42 -0.90
C GLY A 49 33.67 13.57 -2.15
N ASN A 50 33.25 12.28 -2.12
CA ASN A 50 33.34 11.39 -3.28
C ASN A 50 32.31 11.69 -4.39
N GLY A 51 31.31 12.57 -4.11
CA GLY A 51 30.23 12.87 -5.04
C GLY A 51 29.14 11.81 -5.15
N GLU A 52 29.20 10.76 -4.34
CA GLU A 52 28.24 9.67 -4.32
C GLU A 52 27.21 9.83 -3.20
N TYR A 53 25.95 9.51 -3.48
CA TYR A 53 24.83 9.71 -2.58
C TYR A 53 23.90 8.50 -2.53
N VAL A 54 23.32 8.28 -1.35
CA VAL A 54 22.09 7.50 -1.18
C VAL A 54 20.94 8.47 -1.08
N VAL A 55 19.98 8.33 -1.95
CA VAL A 55 18.78 9.19 -1.98
C VAL A 55 17.54 8.38 -1.68
N SER A 56 16.56 8.99 -1.04
CA SER A 56 15.39 8.26 -0.60
C SER A 56 14.13 9.13 -0.51
N PHE A 57 13.01 8.44 -0.43
CA PHE A 57 11.74 8.99 -0.01
C PHE A 57 11.09 8.02 0.97
N ILE A 58 10.66 8.50 2.12
CA ILE A 58 9.81 7.79 3.06
C ILE A 58 8.48 8.51 3.15
N GLY A 59 7.37 7.77 3.13
CA GLY A 59 6.05 8.36 3.20
C GLY A 59 5.00 7.39 3.73
N PHE A 60 3.80 7.91 3.89
CA PHE A 60 2.63 7.19 4.32
C PHE A 60 1.38 7.75 3.62
N ALA A 61 0.37 6.94 3.48
CA ALA A 61 -0.88 7.28 2.84
C ALA A 61 -2.06 6.48 3.46
N PRO A 62 -3.28 7.09 3.49
CA PRO A 62 -3.57 8.52 3.39
C PRO A 62 -2.86 9.36 4.48
N ALA A 63 -2.80 10.69 4.33
CA ALA A 63 -2.10 11.54 5.31
C ALA A 63 -2.85 11.66 6.64
N ASP A 64 -4.18 11.70 6.58
CA ASP A 64 -5.09 11.84 7.72
C ASP A 64 -5.25 10.53 8.52
N ASP A 65 -5.39 9.39 7.83
CA ASP A 65 -5.52 8.06 8.42
C ASP A 65 -4.57 7.06 7.74
N PRO A 66 -3.28 7.03 8.13
CA PRO A 66 -2.26 6.23 7.47
C PRO A 66 -2.53 4.72 7.53
N GLN A 67 -2.72 4.11 6.35
CA GLN A 67 -2.94 2.68 6.18
C GLN A 67 -1.71 1.95 5.63
N ILE A 68 -0.82 2.69 4.94
CA ILE A 68 0.40 2.14 4.35
C ILE A 68 1.57 3.09 4.57
N ALA A 69 2.74 2.53 4.82
CA ALA A 69 4.01 3.24 4.77
C ALA A 69 4.85 2.72 3.61
N ILE A 70 5.57 3.62 2.94
CA ILE A 70 6.46 3.31 1.83
C ILE A 70 7.84 3.90 2.07
N TYR A 71 8.89 3.14 1.77
CA TYR A 71 10.25 3.62 1.82
C TYR A 71 11.00 3.19 0.55
N VAL A 72 11.39 4.17 -0.25
CA VAL A 72 12.16 3.98 -1.48
C VAL A 72 13.56 4.50 -1.28
N VAL A 73 14.55 3.68 -1.56
CA VAL A 73 15.98 4.01 -1.45
C VAL A 73 16.66 3.72 -2.78
N ILE A 74 17.48 4.66 -3.24
CA ILE A 74 18.32 4.51 -4.43
C ILE A 74 19.76 4.75 -4.00
N ASP A 75 20.59 3.71 -4.05
CA ASP A 75 22.02 3.81 -3.76
C ASP A 75 22.76 4.21 -5.04
N ARG A 76 23.49 5.31 -4.95
CA ARG A 76 24.32 5.84 -6.03
C ARG A 76 23.62 5.87 -7.40
N PRO A 77 22.54 6.68 -7.52
CA PRO A 77 21.79 6.76 -8.77
C PRO A 77 22.73 7.12 -9.96
N ASN A 78 22.59 6.40 -11.06
CA ASN A 78 23.38 6.64 -12.26
C ASN A 78 22.89 7.93 -12.98
N MET A 79 23.21 9.08 -12.39
CA MET A 79 22.82 10.41 -12.83
C MET A 79 24.02 11.38 -12.71
N PRO A 80 24.14 12.39 -13.59
CA PRO A 80 25.17 13.43 -13.49
C PRO A 80 25.14 14.18 -12.14
N ASP A 81 23.95 14.47 -11.63
CA ASP A 81 23.70 14.98 -10.28
C ASP A 81 22.94 13.95 -9.48
N GLN A 82 23.64 13.20 -8.63
CA GLN A 82 23.05 12.14 -7.84
C GLN A 82 22.05 12.68 -6.78
N THR A 83 22.21 13.94 -6.35
CA THR A 83 21.26 14.56 -5.39
C THR A 83 19.87 14.73 -6.00
N GLY A 84 19.77 14.92 -7.31
CA GLY A 84 18.53 14.94 -8.06
C GLY A 84 17.74 13.63 -8.02
N GLY A 85 18.40 12.52 -7.65
CA GLY A 85 17.78 11.21 -7.49
C GLY A 85 16.69 11.16 -6.41
N THR A 86 16.64 12.12 -5.48
CA THR A 86 15.53 12.23 -4.50
C THR A 86 14.17 12.36 -5.17
N ARG A 87 14.11 13.10 -6.30
CA ARG A 87 12.91 13.19 -7.11
C ARG A 87 12.54 11.85 -7.74
N GLN A 88 13.52 11.07 -8.16
CA GLN A 88 13.28 9.73 -8.72
C GLN A 88 12.70 8.78 -7.67
N ALA A 89 13.25 8.80 -6.45
CA ALA A 89 12.70 8.01 -5.34
C ALA A 89 11.23 8.40 -5.04
N ALA A 90 10.92 9.69 -5.08
CA ALA A 90 9.56 10.19 -4.91
C ALA A 90 8.62 9.74 -6.06
N ILE A 91 9.08 9.77 -7.32
CA ILE A 91 8.31 9.30 -8.48
C ILE A 91 8.04 7.80 -8.38
N ILE A 92 9.02 7.00 -7.97
CA ILE A 92 8.83 5.56 -7.76
C ILE A 92 7.75 5.33 -6.69
N ALA A 93 7.81 6.06 -5.57
CA ALA A 93 6.79 5.99 -4.53
C ALA A 93 5.40 6.36 -5.07
N LYS A 94 5.28 7.44 -5.86
CA LYS A 94 4.04 7.82 -6.54
C LYS A 94 3.48 6.68 -7.37
N ASN A 95 4.31 6.07 -8.21
CA ASN A 95 3.86 5.01 -9.11
C ASN A 95 3.35 3.78 -8.33
N VAL A 96 4.06 3.38 -7.28
CA VAL A 96 3.64 2.27 -6.41
C VAL A 96 2.32 2.61 -5.71
N LEU A 97 2.22 3.79 -5.08
CA LEU A 97 1.01 4.19 -4.37
C LEU A 97 -0.19 4.35 -5.30
N THR A 98 0.01 4.80 -6.55
CA THR A 98 -1.07 4.91 -7.55
C THR A 98 -1.75 3.55 -7.83
N GLU A 99 -1.00 2.46 -7.78
CA GLU A 99 -1.52 1.11 -7.99
C GLU A 99 -2.04 0.48 -6.66
N VAL A 100 -1.29 0.67 -5.58
CA VAL A 100 -1.55 -0.01 -4.31
C VAL A 100 -2.76 0.56 -3.57
N LEU A 101 -2.96 1.89 -3.57
CA LEU A 101 -4.07 2.50 -2.83
C LEU A 101 -5.45 2.03 -3.32
N PRO A 102 -5.76 2.06 -4.63
CA PRO A 102 -7.01 1.48 -5.12
C PRO A 102 -7.13 -0.03 -4.86
N TYR A 103 -6.01 -0.78 -4.98
CA TYR A 103 -5.99 -2.22 -4.68
C TYR A 103 -6.36 -2.52 -3.22
N MET A 104 -5.96 -1.66 -2.28
CA MET A 104 -6.34 -1.74 -0.87
C MET A 104 -7.76 -1.23 -0.59
N GLY A 105 -8.50 -0.79 -1.59
CA GLY A 105 -9.83 -0.20 -1.43
C GLY A 105 -9.82 1.21 -0.83
N ILE A 106 -8.68 1.88 -0.86
CA ILE A 106 -8.54 3.27 -0.40
C ILE A 106 -8.92 4.18 -1.56
N PHE A 107 -10.02 4.91 -1.38
CA PHE A 107 -10.55 5.81 -2.41
C PHE A 107 -9.86 7.18 -2.39
N MET A 108 -9.89 7.86 -3.54
CA MET A 108 -9.44 9.24 -3.65
C MET A 108 -10.29 10.15 -2.75
N THR A 109 -9.63 11.05 -2.01
CA THR A 109 -10.27 12.02 -1.10
C THR A 109 -10.26 13.43 -1.66
N GLU A 110 -9.40 13.68 -2.67
CA GLU A 110 -9.23 14.99 -3.30
C GLU A 110 -9.85 15.02 -4.69
N GLU A 111 -10.42 16.16 -5.06
CA GLU A 111 -10.83 16.41 -6.43
C GLU A 111 -9.62 16.46 -7.36
N LEU A 112 -9.74 15.81 -8.50
CA LEU A 112 -8.68 15.80 -9.50
C LEU A 112 -8.64 17.14 -10.24
N SER A 113 -7.48 17.74 -10.31
CA SER A 113 -7.25 18.88 -11.19
C SER A 113 -7.31 18.46 -12.67
N GLU A 114 -7.60 19.40 -13.57
CA GLU A 114 -7.62 19.14 -15.02
C GLU A 114 -6.32 18.51 -15.52
N LYS A 115 -5.18 18.90 -14.93
CA LYS A 115 -3.89 18.34 -15.26
C LYS A 115 -3.77 16.87 -14.81
N GLU A 116 -4.21 16.55 -13.61
CA GLU A 116 -4.19 15.17 -13.08
C GLU A 116 -5.14 14.26 -13.86
N LEU A 117 -6.33 14.76 -14.24
CA LEU A 117 -7.25 14.03 -15.11
C LEU A 117 -6.57 13.67 -16.44
N LYS A 118 -5.91 14.66 -17.06
CA LYS A 118 -5.22 14.44 -18.32
C LYS A 118 -4.06 13.45 -18.21
N GLU A 119 -3.25 13.54 -17.14
CA GLU A 119 -2.17 12.58 -16.86
C GLU A 119 -2.70 11.15 -16.70
N LEU A 120 -3.85 10.98 -16.02
CA LEU A 120 -4.49 9.67 -15.84
C LEU A 120 -5.05 9.12 -17.16
N GLU A 121 -5.64 9.96 -18.00
CA GLU A 121 -6.13 9.56 -19.31
C GLU A 121 -4.97 9.16 -20.25
N GLU A 122 -3.90 9.93 -20.28
CA GLU A 122 -2.69 9.61 -21.05
C GLU A 122 -2.08 8.28 -20.58
N LYS A 123 -2.00 8.05 -19.26
CA LYS A 123 -1.51 6.78 -18.71
C LYS A 123 -2.39 5.61 -19.13
N LYS A 124 -3.71 5.73 -19.02
CA LYS A 124 -4.65 4.68 -19.47
C LYS A 124 -4.47 4.34 -20.95
N LEU A 125 -4.28 5.37 -21.80
CA LEU A 125 -4.03 5.18 -23.23
C LEU A 125 -2.69 4.48 -23.50
N ASP A 126 -1.64 4.81 -22.74
CA ASP A 126 -0.33 4.19 -22.89
C ASP A 126 -0.33 2.74 -22.42
N ASP A 127 -0.96 2.46 -21.29
CA ASP A 127 -1.16 1.10 -20.77
C ASP A 127 -1.98 0.26 -21.75
N THR A 128 -3.03 0.81 -22.35
CA THR A 128 -3.82 0.12 -23.39
C THR A 128 -3.01 -0.19 -24.64
N ARG A 129 -2.13 0.71 -25.07
CA ARG A 129 -1.22 0.48 -26.19
C ARG A 129 -0.18 -0.60 -25.91
N LYS A 130 0.32 -0.64 -24.67
CA LYS A 130 1.40 -1.53 -24.24
C LYS A 130 0.93 -2.92 -23.85
N TYR A 131 -0.23 -3.03 -23.22
CA TYR A 131 -0.75 -4.27 -22.65
C TYR A 131 -2.08 -4.73 -23.28
N GLY A 132 -2.61 -3.99 -24.25
CA GLY A 132 -3.95 -4.21 -24.82
C GLY A 132 -5.06 -3.66 -23.90
N THR A 133 -6.27 -3.74 -24.38
CA THR A 133 -7.44 -3.35 -23.57
C THR A 133 -7.58 -4.33 -22.41
N PRO A 134 -7.62 -3.86 -21.15
CA PRO A 134 -7.89 -4.75 -20.04
C PRO A 134 -9.22 -5.48 -20.30
N VAL A 135 -9.16 -6.78 -20.39
CA VAL A 135 -10.39 -7.59 -20.36
C VAL A 135 -10.88 -7.48 -18.94
N VAL A 136 -11.86 -6.61 -18.71
CA VAL A 136 -12.62 -6.61 -17.47
C VAL A 136 -13.37 -7.94 -17.47
N LYS A 137 -12.76 -8.96 -16.87
CA LYS A 137 -13.53 -10.14 -16.49
C LYS A 137 -14.54 -9.64 -15.47
N GLU A 138 -15.82 -9.72 -15.83
CA GLU A 138 -16.85 -9.61 -14.80
C GLU A 138 -16.46 -10.56 -13.66
N PRO A 139 -16.61 -10.15 -12.39
CA PRO A 139 -16.27 -11.01 -11.29
C PRO A 139 -17.01 -12.33 -11.50
N SER A 140 -16.24 -13.39 -11.70
CA SER A 140 -16.80 -14.73 -11.87
C SER A 140 -17.58 -15.04 -10.61
N THR A 141 -18.80 -15.52 -10.77
CA THR A 141 -19.58 -16.06 -9.66
C THR A 141 -19.19 -17.52 -9.36
N ASP A 142 -18.27 -18.09 -10.16
CA ASP A 142 -17.74 -19.42 -9.93
C ASP A 142 -16.52 -19.38 -9.01
N PRO A 143 -16.58 -19.98 -7.81
CA PRO A 143 -15.45 -20.06 -6.89
C PRO A 143 -14.20 -20.71 -7.51
N ALA A 144 -14.33 -21.51 -8.56
CA ALA A 144 -13.21 -22.16 -9.25
C ALA A 144 -12.40 -21.21 -10.15
N ASP A 145 -12.97 -20.06 -10.54
CA ASP A 145 -12.29 -19.05 -11.37
C ASP A 145 -11.39 -18.08 -10.57
N TYR A 146 -11.51 -18.08 -9.25
CA TYR A 146 -10.50 -17.49 -8.37
C TYR A 146 -9.34 -18.49 -8.26
N GLY A 147 -8.61 -18.68 -9.36
CA GLY A 147 -7.41 -19.50 -9.36
C GLY A 147 -6.53 -19.13 -8.20
N ASP A 148 -6.05 -20.16 -7.54
CA ASP A 148 -5.20 -20.16 -6.35
C ASP A 148 -4.28 -18.94 -6.26
N MET A 149 -4.77 -17.86 -5.66
CA MET A 149 -4.00 -16.65 -5.33
C MET A 149 -3.18 -16.89 -4.06
N GLY A 150 -2.80 -18.13 -3.80
CA GLY A 150 -1.77 -18.48 -2.81
C GLY A 150 -2.11 -18.15 -1.36
N THR A 151 -3.36 -17.80 -1.05
CA THR A 151 -3.83 -17.63 0.30
C THR A 151 -4.96 -18.61 0.58
N THR A 152 -4.58 -19.85 0.88
CA THR A 152 -5.49 -20.69 1.67
C THR A 152 -5.92 -19.84 2.87
N PRO A 153 -7.21 -19.55 3.05
CA PRO A 153 -7.66 -18.74 4.18
C PRO A 153 -7.06 -19.30 5.48
N ALA A 154 -6.62 -18.43 6.37
CA ALA A 154 -5.90 -18.84 7.58
C ALA A 154 -6.65 -19.94 8.38
N TRP A 155 -7.98 -19.89 8.37
CA TRP A 155 -8.82 -20.89 9.04
C TRP A 155 -8.73 -22.30 8.44
N LYS A 156 -8.31 -22.48 7.18
CA LYS A 156 -8.08 -23.81 6.58
C LYS A 156 -6.84 -24.52 7.14
N SER A 157 -5.98 -23.79 7.86
CA SER A 157 -4.85 -24.38 8.59
C SER A 157 -5.21 -24.78 10.04
N PHE A 158 -6.41 -24.46 10.51
CA PHE A 158 -6.86 -24.78 11.86
C PHE A 158 -7.15 -26.29 12.01
N GLU A 159 -7.14 -26.75 13.25
CA GLU A 159 -7.48 -28.12 13.55
C GLU A 159 -8.97 -28.38 13.26
N LYS A 160 -9.28 -29.56 12.73
CA LYS A 160 -10.66 -29.96 12.47
C LYS A 160 -11.20 -30.77 13.66
N ASP A 161 -12.38 -30.42 14.07
CA ASP A 161 -13.16 -31.28 14.99
C ASP A 161 -13.48 -32.61 14.29
N PRO A 162 -13.06 -33.74 14.85
CA PRO A 162 -13.23 -35.07 14.26
C PRO A 162 -14.69 -35.52 14.15
N GLU A 163 -15.58 -34.96 14.97
CA GLU A 163 -17.00 -35.37 14.98
C GLU A 163 -17.85 -34.57 14.01
N THR A 164 -17.58 -33.27 13.90
CA THR A 164 -18.36 -32.33 13.06
C THR A 164 -17.72 -32.03 11.73
N GLY A 165 -16.39 -32.16 11.61
CA GLY A 165 -15.62 -31.81 10.44
C GLY A 165 -15.41 -30.30 10.25
N TYR A 166 -15.89 -29.46 11.18
CA TYR A 166 -15.67 -28.04 11.21
C TYR A 166 -14.27 -27.70 11.69
N TYR A 167 -13.75 -26.51 11.35
CA TYR A 167 -12.48 -26.04 11.88
C TYR A 167 -12.69 -25.37 13.24
N ILE A 168 -11.71 -25.49 14.13
CA ILE A 168 -11.73 -24.88 15.47
C ILE A 168 -10.85 -23.64 15.43
N ASP A 169 -11.42 -22.46 15.71
CA ASP A 169 -10.62 -21.23 15.84
C ASP A 169 -9.80 -21.30 17.15
N PRO A 170 -8.46 -21.29 17.08
CA PRO A 170 -7.62 -21.44 18.25
C PRO A 170 -7.67 -20.23 19.21
N ASN A 171 -8.23 -19.09 18.78
CA ASN A 171 -8.33 -17.88 19.59
C ASN A 171 -9.67 -17.77 20.31
N THR A 172 -10.77 -18.17 19.64
CA THR A 172 -12.14 -18.02 20.16
C THR A 172 -12.76 -19.32 20.57
N ASN A 173 -12.17 -20.46 20.17
CA ASN A 173 -12.70 -21.81 20.36
C ASN A 173 -14.08 -22.02 19.71
N GLU A 174 -14.40 -21.23 18.68
CA GLU A 174 -15.62 -21.36 17.90
C GLU A 174 -15.43 -22.35 16.75
N LEU A 175 -16.51 -23.04 16.38
CA LEU A 175 -16.51 -23.89 15.20
C LEU A 175 -16.74 -23.03 13.94
N LEU A 176 -15.89 -23.21 12.95
CA LEU A 176 -15.95 -22.50 11.67
C LEU A 176 -16.40 -23.45 10.56
N ASP A 177 -17.32 -22.98 9.75
CA ASP A 177 -17.81 -23.70 8.58
C ASP A 177 -16.67 -23.99 7.59
N PRO A 178 -16.51 -25.24 7.10
CA PRO A 178 -15.39 -25.64 6.25
C PRO A 178 -15.42 -25.05 4.84
N GLU A 179 -16.55 -24.49 4.40
CA GLU A 179 -16.69 -23.86 3.08
C GLU A 179 -16.52 -22.34 3.16
N THR A 180 -17.10 -21.72 4.18
CA THR A 180 -17.16 -20.25 4.30
C THR A 180 -16.19 -19.66 5.33
N GLY A 181 -15.74 -20.46 6.32
CA GLY A 181 -14.93 -20.00 7.44
C GLY A 181 -15.70 -19.15 8.46
N ASN A 182 -17.01 -19.06 8.33
CA ASN A 182 -17.84 -18.31 9.28
C ASN A 182 -18.15 -19.13 10.53
N PRO A 183 -18.28 -18.49 11.71
CA PRO A 183 -18.69 -19.18 12.95
C PRO A 183 -20.08 -19.81 12.81
N VAL A 184 -20.20 -21.06 13.21
CA VAL A 184 -21.48 -21.83 13.15
C VAL A 184 -22.32 -21.76 14.43
N GLY A 185 -21.98 -20.87 15.37
CA GLY A 185 -22.86 -20.47 16.48
C GLY A 185 -22.98 -21.46 17.64
N THR A 186 -22.09 -22.41 17.76
CA THR A 186 -22.00 -23.30 18.96
C THR A 186 -20.60 -23.20 19.54
N ASN A 187 -20.53 -22.80 20.82
CA ASN A 187 -19.26 -22.86 21.55
C ASN A 187 -18.86 -24.35 21.67
N TYR A 188 -17.66 -24.66 21.23
CA TYR A 188 -17.06 -25.96 21.41
C TYR A 188 -16.62 -26.09 22.89
N ASP A 189 -17.25 -26.98 23.64
CA ASP A 189 -16.78 -27.38 24.95
C ASP A 189 -15.72 -28.49 24.76
N PRO A 190 -14.42 -28.23 25.04
CA PRO A 190 -13.39 -29.24 24.87
C PRO A 190 -13.68 -30.43 25.80
N ILE A 191 -13.69 -31.66 25.23
CA ILE A 191 -13.81 -32.89 25.96
C ILE A 191 -12.65 -32.94 26.97
N PRO A 192 -12.90 -33.09 28.28
CA PRO A 192 -11.82 -33.20 29.26
C PRO A 192 -11.00 -34.46 28.94
N SER A 193 -9.69 -34.27 28.77
CA SER A 193 -8.74 -35.37 28.63
C SER A 193 -8.71 -36.20 29.90
N GLU A 194 -9.13 -37.46 29.83
CA GLU A 194 -8.93 -38.46 30.89
C GLU A 194 -7.42 -38.78 31.06
#